data_904338ff8439886341d0fe9f357d6fc8
#
_entry.id   904338ff8439886341d0fe9f357d6fc8
#
_cell.length_a   1.000
_cell.length_b   1.000
_cell.length_c   1.000
_cell.angle_alpha   90.00
_cell.angle_beta   90.00
_cell.angle_gamma   90.00
#
_symmetry.space_group_name_H-M   'P 1'
#
loop_
_entity.id
_entity.type
_entity.pdbx_description
1 polymer ?
#
loop_
_entity_poly.entity_id
_entity_poly.type
_entity_poly.pdbx_seq_one_letter_code
_entity_poly.pdbx_strand_id
1 'polypeptide(L)'
;MDWLPYALASAVFAAATAVLCKLGIAGIPSNLATAIRTVVILPFAWAIVLVRGEHRTLAGVKSKAIFFLVISGVTTGLSWLAYFRALQLAPATRVAPIDKLSLPLTIVFATLLLHESVSLYSTVGVALMVAGAVLTLY
;
A
#
# COMPACT_ATOMS: atom_id res chain seq x y z
N MET A 1 -4.42 21.50 -6.63
CA MET A 1 -4.48 20.13 -6.04
C MET A 1 -3.59 19.18 -6.85
N ASP A 2 -2.27 19.41 -6.80
CA ASP A 2 -1.29 18.70 -7.66
C ASP A 2 -1.03 17.23 -7.28
N TRP A 3 -1.48 16.83 -6.09
CA TRP A 3 -1.36 15.45 -5.59
C TRP A 3 -2.46 14.51 -6.11
N LEU A 4 -3.62 15.04 -6.50
CA LEU A 4 -4.82 14.25 -6.86
C LEU A 4 -4.61 13.32 -8.06
N PRO A 5 -3.97 13.73 -9.18
CA PRO A 5 -3.69 12.83 -10.31
C PRO A 5 -2.82 11.64 -9.92
N TYR A 6 -1.83 11.86 -9.05
CA TYR A 6 -0.96 10.80 -8.55
C TYR A 6 -1.72 9.82 -7.65
N ALA A 7 -2.61 10.32 -6.79
CA ALA A 7 -3.45 9.47 -5.94
C ALA A 7 -4.42 8.62 -6.76
N LEU A 8 -5.04 9.19 -7.80
CA LEU A 8 -5.94 8.46 -8.71
C LEU A 8 -5.17 7.40 -9.51
N ALA A 9 -4.00 7.74 -10.05
CA ALA A 9 -3.14 6.77 -10.74
C ALA A 9 -2.74 5.62 -9.81
N SER A 10 -2.34 5.93 -8.58
CA SER A 10 -2.03 4.92 -7.56
C SER A 10 -3.21 3.98 -7.30
N ALA A 11 -4.44 4.52 -7.20
CA ALA A 11 -5.64 3.71 -6.99
C ALA A 11 -5.91 2.75 -8.16
N VAL A 12 -5.75 3.22 -9.41
CA VAL A 12 -5.90 2.38 -10.61
C VAL A 12 -4.88 1.25 -10.62
N PHE A 13 -3.60 1.56 -10.38
CA PHE A 13 -2.56 0.53 -10.31
C PHE A 13 -2.75 -0.43 -9.15
N ALA A 14 -3.24 0.05 -8.00
CA ALA A 14 -3.56 -0.83 -6.89
C ALA A 14 -4.70 -1.81 -7.22
N ALA A 15 -5.74 -1.34 -7.92
CA ALA A 15 -6.84 -2.19 -8.36
C ALA A 15 -6.36 -3.25 -9.38
N ALA A 16 -5.58 -2.84 -10.40
CA ALA A 16 -4.97 -3.76 -11.34
C ALA A 16 -4.08 -4.80 -10.63
N THR A 17 -3.29 -4.34 -9.66
CA THR A 17 -2.45 -5.21 -8.84
C THR A 17 -3.27 -6.27 -8.11
N ALA A 18 -4.39 -5.91 -7.49
CA ALA A 18 -5.24 -6.86 -6.76
C ALA A 18 -5.75 -7.99 -7.66
N VAL A 19 -6.21 -7.64 -8.88
CA VAL A 19 -6.71 -8.61 -9.85
C VAL A 19 -5.57 -9.50 -10.39
N LEU A 20 -4.46 -8.90 -10.81
CA LEU A 20 -3.29 -9.64 -11.33
C LEU A 20 -2.68 -10.57 -10.26
N CYS A 21 -2.62 -10.11 -9.02
CA CYS A 21 -2.18 -10.95 -7.90
C CYS A 21 -3.11 -12.14 -7.70
N LYS A 22 -4.44 -11.92 -7.74
CA LYS A 22 -5.40 -13.02 -7.60
C LYS A 22 -5.24 -14.07 -8.69
N LEU A 23 -4.97 -13.65 -9.92
CA LEU A 23 -4.70 -14.57 -11.03
C LEU A 23 -3.35 -15.31 -10.87
N GLY A 24 -2.32 -14.58 -10.43
CA GLY A 24 -0.97 -15.13 -10.33
C GLY A 24 -0.70 -16.00 -9.10
N ILE A 25 -1.54 -15.91 -8.06
CA ILE A 25 -1.32 -16.62 -6.79
C ILE A 25 -1.89 -18.05 -6.80
N ALA A 26 -2.60 -18.43 -7.86
CA ALA A 26 -3.19 -19.75 -7.97
C ALA A 26 -2.09 -20.83 -8.01
N GLY A 27 -2.12 -21.74 -7.04
CA GLY A 27 -1.20 -22.89 -7.00
C GLY A 27 0.21 -22.59 -6.46
N ILE A 28 0.53 -21.34 -6.08
CA ILE A 28 1.82 -21.01 -5.46
C ILE A 28 1.66 -20.53 -4.01
N PRO A 29 2.64 -20.82 -3.12
CA PRO A 29 2.61 -20.29 -1.76
C PRO A 29 2.62 -18.77 -1.74
N SER A 30 1.80 -18.15 -0.87
CA SER A 30 1.67 -16.68 -0.77
C SER A 30 3.01 -15.96 -0.55
N ASN A 31 3.87 -16.55 0.27
CA ASN A 31 5.19 -15.98 0.56
C ASN A 31 6.08 -15.95 -0.69
N LEU A 32 6.03 -17.01 -1.51
CA LEU A 32 6.76 -17.06 -2.77
C LEU A 32 6.24 -16.03 -3.77
N ALA A 33 4.93 -15.87 -3.88
CA ALA A 33 4.33 -14.84 -4.72
C ALA A 33 4.76 -13.43 -4.31
N THR A 34 4.83 -13.16 -2.99
CA THR A 34 5.35 -11.89 -2.46
C THR A 34 6.81 -11.70 -2.82
N ALA A 35 7.65 -12.73 -2.66
CA ALA A 35 9.08 -12.67 -2.99
C ALA A 35 9.31 -12.39 -4.49
N ILE A 36 8.63 -13.10 -5.39
CA ILE A 36 8.71 -12.89 -6.85
C ILE A 36 8.38 -11.43 -7.21
N ARG A 37 7.30 -10.88 -6.65
CA ARG A 37 6.96 -9.46 -6.88
C ARG A 37 8.04 -8.51 -6.42
N THR A 38 8.61 -8.74 -5.24
CA THR A 38 9.65 -7.87 -4.68
C THR A 38 10.88 -7.84 -5.59
N VAL A 39 11.27 -8.99 -6.15
CA VAL A 39 12.36 -9.08 -7.12
C VAL A 39 12.10 -8.25 -8.38
N VAL A 40 10.85 -8.11 -8.81
CA VAL A 40 10.48 -7.26 -9.96
C VAL A 40 10.43 -5.77 -9.58
N ILE A 41 9.87 -5.45 -8.42
CA ILE A 41 9.69 -4.05 -7.97
C ILE A 41 11.02 -3.38 -7.69
N LEU A 42 11.97 -4.11 -7.08
CA LEU A 42 13.27 -3.55 -6.70
C LEU A 42 14.06 -2.98 -7.89
N PRO A 43 14.36 -3.74 -8.96
CA PRO A 43 15.08 -3.20 -10.11
C PRO A 43 14.27 -2.15 -10.87
N PHE A 44 12.94 -2.27 -10.93
CA PHE A 44 12.08 -1.26 -11.54
C PHE A 44 12.21 0.10 -10.82
N ALA A 45 12.16 0.11 -9.48
CA ALA A 45 12.32 1.34 -8.70
C ALA A 45 13.74 1.92 -8.88
N TRP A 46 14.78 1.08 -8.84
CA TRP A 46 16.15 1.54 -9.05
C TRP A 46 16.42 2.05 -10.47
N ALA A 47 15.79 1.44 -11.48
CA ALA A 47 15.90 1.95 -12.86
C ALA A 47 15.40 3.39 -12.97
N ILE A 48 14.27 3.73 -12.32
CA ILE A 48 13.76 5.11 -12.29
C ILE A 48 14.76 6.05 -11.60
N VAL A 49 15.29 5.66 -10.44
CA VAL A 49 16.27 6.44 -9.68
C VAL A 49 17.53 6.71 -10.52
N LEU A 50 18.02 5.70 -11.25
CA LEU A 50 19.20 5.80 -12.09
C LEU A 50 18.95 6.70 -13.32
N VAL A 51 17.83 6.52 -14.02
CA VAL A 51 17.45 7.32 -15.19
C VAL A 51 17.27 8.80 -14.81
N ARG A 52 16.71 9.07 -13.63
CA ARG A 52 16.54 10.44 -13.11
C ARG A 52 17.79 11.03 -12.50
N GLY A 53 18.87 10.25 -12.32
CA GLY A 53 20.09 10.68 -11.68
C GLY A 53 19.97 10.94 -10.18
N GLU A 54 18.87 10.51 -9.56
CA GLU A 54 18.55 10.74 -8.13
C GLU A 54 19.50 9.97 -7.19
N HIS A 55 20.18 8.91 -7.69
CA HIS A 55 21.19 8.17 -6.92
C HIS A 55 22.31 9.06 -6.39
N ARG A 56 22.57 10.22 -7.04
CA ARG A 56 23.61 11.19 -6.61
C ARG A 56 23.26 11.86 -5.28
N THR A 57 21.99 11.91 -4.91
CA THR A 57 21.53 12.52 -3.65
C THR A 57 21.62 11.56 -2.47
N LEU A 58 21.93 10.28 -2.72
CA LEU A 58 21.95 9.23 -1.69
C LEU A 58 22.90 9.54 -0.55
N ALA A 59 24.09 10.09 -0.86
CA ALA A 59 25.10 10.47 0.14
C ALA A 59 24.63 11.57 1.11
N GLY A 60 23.64 12.37 0.70
CA GLY A 60 23.05 13.44 1.52
C GLY A 60 21.84 13.03 2.34
N VAL A 61 21.38 11.78 2.24
CA VAL A 61 20.19 11.31 2.97
C VAL A 61 20.50 11.16 4.45
N LYS A 62 19.72 11.83 5.30
CA LYS A 62 19.88 11.75 6.77
C LYS A 62 19.58 10.34 7.28
N SER A 63 20.39 9.85 8.23
CA SER A 63 20.23 8.53 8.84
C SER A 63 18.84 8.31 9.43
N LYS A 64 18.22 9.36 10.00
CA LYS A 64 16.84 9.32 10.51
C LYS A 64 15.84 8.99 9.41
N ALA A 65 16.00 9.54 8.21
CA ALA A 65 15.12 9.23 7.07
C ALA A 65 15.29 7.77 6.63
N ILE A 66 16.53 7.30 6.52
CA ILE A 66 16.82 5.90 6.19
C ILE A 66 16.19 4.96 7.21
N PHE A 67 16.30 5.25 8.51
CA PHE A 67 15.69 4.44 9.57
C PHE A 67 14.16 4.28 9.38
N PHE A 68 13.44 5.40 9.16
CA PHE A 68 12.00 5.33 8.94
C PHE A 68 11.63 4.62 7.64
N LEU A 69 12.41 4.80 6.57
CA LEU A 69 12.18 4.11 5.31
C LEU A 69 12.40 2.59 5.43
N VAL A 70 13.39 2.16 6.21
CA VAL A 70 13.63 0.73 6.47
C VAL A 70 12.46 0.14 7.25
N ILE A 71 12.00 0.79 8.31
CA ILE A 71 10.82 0.31 9.08
C ILE A 71 9.58 0.27 8.17
N SER A 72 9.35 1.31 7.38
CA SER A 72 8.26 1.35 6.41
C SER A 72 8.36 0.20 5.39
N GLY A 73 9.56 -0.12 4.92
CA GLY A 73 9.78 -1.27 4.04
C GLY A 73 9.40 -2.61 4.69
N VAL A 74 9.80 -2.81 5.96
CA VAL A 74 9.45 -4.01 6.72
C VAL A 74 7.93 -4.10 6.92
N THR A 75 7.28 -3.02 7.34
CA THR A 75 5.80 -3.01 7.52
C THR A 75 5.06 -3.23 6.21
N THR A 76 5.57 -2.71 5.08
CA THR A 76 5.02 -2.99 3.75
C THR A 76 5.15 -4.48 3.40
N GLY A 77 6.30 -5.08 3.66
CA GLY A 77 6.51 -6.52 3.45
C GLY A 77 5.53 -7.39 4.25
N LEU A 78 5.36 -7.07 5.53
CA LEU A 78 4.40 -7.77 6.40
C LEU A 78 2.95 -7.61 5.91
N SER A 79 2.58 -6.41 5.50
CA SER A 79 1.27 -6.12 4.92
C SER A 79 1.03 -6.96 3.66
N TRP A 80 1.99 -7.05 2.77
CA TRP A 80 1.88 -7.85 1.54
C TRP A 80 1.77 -9.34 1.83
N LEU A 81 2.54 -9.87 2.76
CA LEU A 81 2.44 -11.28 3.17
C LEU A 81 1.01 -11.60 3.67
N ALA A 82 0.45 -10.75 4.52
CA ALA A 82 -0.92 -10.89 5.01
C ALA A 82 -1.95 -10.76 3.88
N TYR A 83 -1.82 -9.75 3.02
CA TYR A 83 -2.72 -9.50 1.89
C TYR A 83 -2.74 -10.65 0.89
N PHE A 84 -1.56 -11.17 0.52
CA PHE A 84 -1.48 -12.32 -0.40
C PHE A 84 -2.09 -13.58 0.20
N ARG A 85 -1.89 -13.79 1.51
CA ARG A 85 -2.53 -14.91 2.19
C ARG A 85 -4.06 -14.76 2.20
N ALA A 86 -4.57 -13.56 2.45
CA ALA A 86 -6.00 -13.28 2.37
C ALA A 86 -6.56 -13.53 0.95
N LEU A 87 -5.85 -13.10 -0.10
CA LEU A 87 -6.26 -13.37 -1.49
C LEU A 87 -6.27 -14.86 -1.86
N GLN A 88 -5.46 -15.70 -1.21
CA GLN A 88 -5.56 -17.15 -1.39
C GLN A 88 -6.86 -17.71 -0.79
N LEU A 89 -7.25 -17.19 0.35
CA LEU A 89 -8.36 -17.72 1.15
C LEU A 89 -9.73 -17.18 0.73
N ALA A 90 -9.77 -15.98 0.11
CA ALA A 90 -11.01 -15.30 -0.24
C ALA A 90 -10.97 -14.62 -1.61
N PRO A 91 -12.13 -14.29 -2.20
CA PRO A 91 -12.21 -13.51 -3.45
C PRO A 91 -11.62 -12.10 -3.27
N ALA A 92 -11.00 -11.56 -4.32
CA ALA A 92 -10.44 -10.20 -4.31
C ALA A 92 -11.50 -9.13 -4.02
N THR A 93 -12.75 -9.36 -4.42
CA THR A 93 -13.89 -8.48 -4.14
C THR A 93 -14.19 -8.29 -2.65
N ARG A 94 -13.86 -9.26 -1.81
CA ARG A 94 -13.97 -9.18 -0.35
C ARG A 94 -12.68 -8.69 0.31
N VAL A 95 -11.53 -9.16 -0.17
CA VAL A 95 -10.24 -8.83 0.43
C VAL A 95 -9.87 -7.37 0.20
N ALA A 96 -10.05 -6.85 -1.02
CA ALA A 96 -9.62 -5.49 -1.35
C ALA A 96 -10.38 -4.40 -0.55
N PRO A 97 -11.71 -4.45 -0.34
CA PRO A 97 -12.38 -3.47 0.52
C PRO A 97 -11.91 -3.55 1.98
N ILE A 98 -11.68 -4.74 2.52
CA ILE A 98 -11.19 -4.90 3.90
C ILE A 98 -9.77 -4.36 4.07
N ASP A 99 -8.90 -4.55 3.08
CA ASP A 99 -7.56 -3.95 3.08
C ASP A 99 -7.63 -2.41 3.21
N LYS A 100 -8.69 -1.78 2.69
CA LYS A 100 -8.91 -0.33 2.80
C LYS A 100 -9.29 0.14 4.21
N LEU A 101 -9.52 -0.75 5.17
CA LEU A 101 -9.57 -0.37 6.59
C LEU A 101 -8.24 0.20 7.10
N SER A 102 -7.16 0.05 6.34
CA SER A 102 -5.91 0.80 6.57
C SER A 102 -6.09 2.32 6.52
N LEU A 103 -7.09 2.85 5.76
CA LEU A 103 -7.32 4.29 5.64
C LEU A 103 -7.75 4.95 6.97
N PRO A 104 -8.78 4.46 7.71
CA PRO A 104 -9.08 5.01 9.02
C PRO A 104 -7.92 4.89 10.00
N LEU A 105 -7.17 3.79 9.96
CA LEU A 105 -5.97 3.63 10.79
C LEU A 105 -4.89 4.66 10.43
N THR A 106 -4.70 4.95 9.14
CA THR A 106 -3.77 5.99 8.69
C THR A 106 -4.17 7.37 9.24
N ILE A 107 -5.46 7.72 9.22
CA ILE A 107 -5.95 8.99 9.77
C ILE A 107 -5.67 9.06 11.29
N VAL A 108 -5.95 7.99 12.03
CA VAL A 108 -5.66 7.92 13.46
C VAL A 108 -4.16 8.13 13.71
N PHE A 109 -3.29 7.42 12.99
CA PHE A 109 -1.84 7.56 13.16
C PHE A 109 -1.33 8.93 12.71
N ALA A 110 -1.85 9.49 11.61
CA ALA A 110 -1.47 10.84 11.17
C ALA A 110 -1.86 11.90 12.21
N THR A 111 -3.05 11.80 12.78
CA THR A 111 -3.49 12.72 13.86
C THR A 111 -2.62 12.57 15.11
N LEU A 112 -2.33 11.35 15.55
CA LEU A 112 -1.60 11.11 16.80
C LEU A 112 -0.09 11.36 16.67
N LEU A 113 0.53 10.99 15.54
CA LEU A 113 1.99 11.02 15.38
C LEU A 113 2.47 12.24 14.59
N LEU A 114 1.69 12.72 13.63
CA LEU A 114 2.04 13.85 12.77
C LEU A 114 1.30 15.14 13.17
N HIS A 115 0.36 15.05 14.13
CA HIS A 115 -0.48 16.14 14.58
C HIS A 115 -1.27 16.82 13.44
N GLU A 116 -1.66 16.03 12.43
CA GLU A 116 -2.46 16.52 11.32
C GLU A 116 -3.91 16.77 11.77
N SER A 117 -4.48 17.89 11.34
CA SER A 117 -5.89 18.20 11.60
C SER A 117 -6.79 17.46 10.61
N VAL A 118 -7.82 16.79 11.13
CA VAL A 118 -8.79 16.06 10.32
C VAL A 118 -10.08 16.87 10.23
N SER A 119 -10.57 17.08 9.01
CA SER A 119 -11.85 17.76 8.80
C SER A 119 -13.03 16.83 9.12
N LEU A 120 -14.17 17.42 9.51
CA LEU A 120 -15.40 16.65 9.72
C LEU A 120 -15.81 15.87 8.45
N TYR A 121 -15.62 16.47 7.27
CA TYR A 121 -15.92 15.82 5.99
C TYR A 121 -15.04 14.57 5.76
N SER A 122 -13.76 14.65 6.11
CA SER A 122 -12.85 13.49 6.02
C SER A 122 -13.27 12.37 6.98
N THR A 123 -13.65 12.72 8.21
CA THR A 123 -14.13 11.74 9.20
C THR A 123 -15.40 11.04 8.73
N VAL A 124 -16.38 11.78 8.24
CA VAL A 124 -17.63 11.21 7.69
C VAL A 124 -17.34 10.35 6.46
N GLY A 125 -16.50 10.84 5.53
CA GLY A 125 -16.11 10.05 4.35
C GLY A 125 -15.48 8.72 4.69
N VAL A 126 -14.55 8.71 5.64
CA VAL A 126 -13.89 7.46 6.11
C VAL A 126 -14.87 6.54 6.83
N ALA A 127 -15.78 7.07 7.65
CA ALA A 127 -16.81 6.26 8.30
C ALA A 127 -17.71 5.55 7.26
N LEU A 128 -18.10 6.24 6.20
CA LEU A 128 -18.85 5.63 5.08
C LEU A 128 -18.04 4.56 4.35
N MET A 129 -16.73 4.76 4.15
CA MET A 129 -15.85 3.76 3.54
C MET A 129 -15.74 2.50 4.41
N VAL A 130 -15.63 2.67 5.74
CA VAL A 130 -15.62 1.54 6.69
C VAL A 130 -16.94 0.77 6.63
N ALA A 131 -18.07 1.48 6.68
CA ALA A 131 -19.38 0.85 6.58
C ALA A 131 -19.54 0.09 5.26
N GLY A 132 -19.14 0.69 4.13
CA GLY A 132 -19.14 0.04 2.83
C GLY A 132 -18.22 -1.20 2.78
N ALA A 133 -17.02 -1.13 3.35
CA ALA A 133 -16.11 -2.27 3.40
C ALA A 133 -16.70 -3.44 4.21
N VAL A 134 -17.33 -3.16 5.35
CA VAL A 134 -18.00 -4.19 6.17
C VAL A 134 -19.17 -4.83 5.42
N LEU A 135 -19.96 -4.04 4.68
CA LEU A 135 -21.06 -4.56 3.87
C LEU A 135 -20.61 -5.55 2.78
N THR A 136 -19.37 -5.45 2.29
CA THR A 136 -18.85 -6.40 1.28
C THR A 136 -18.57 -7.80 1.84
N LEU A 137 -18.68 -8.02 3.15
CA LEU A 137 -18.51 -9.33 3.77
C LEU A 137 -19.77 -10.21 3.66
N TYR A 138 -20.92 -9.57 3.45
CA TYR A 138 -22.22 -10.23 3.35
C TYR A 138 -22.68 -10.36 1.90
#